data_b63ec7426e66dc694260aa30f40603d6
#
_entry.id   b63ec7426e66dc694260aa30f40603d6
#
_cell.length_a   1.000
_cell.length_b   1.000
_cell.length_c   1.000
_cell.angle_alpha   90.00
_cell.angle_beta   90.00
_cell.angle_gamma   90.00
#
_symmetry.space_group_name_H-M   'P 1'
#
loop_
_entity.id
_entity.type
_entity.pdbx_description
1 polymer ?
#
loop_
_entity_poly.entity_id
_entity_poly.type
_entity_poly.pdbx_seq_one_letter_code
_entity_poly.pdbx_strand_id
1 'polypeptide(L)'
;MAQLSAGVQVNEIDLSIIVPTVSTAISVFAGEFSRGPIDEYLLITNTDDLKLYYGKPTSKNYNDWYQVYNFLQYGDKCYVSRASDEVSMKNAVGELSSDGVTTLTAVPNLVMNEADYELSSISYPFVDVATSKFKFFARTPGTWGNNIRVVVANEAALTTKGQSLYPNSGIVLGDLYNQNIDQTNGEIVVVVLEGTTIVERFVVSVNPTAVDSKNGKSIYIEKVINRTSSYIYVKDNSSLTYPVTDVTPVIKDFVLTSGNDGVLDTASFSKAYDVFSNVEDIEVDLIIANEKAHAAAATLAGTRKDCIGFLGALRDDVVGVKPAIAVENLVTYVTLTFNIGDTIGKYNAFFGNYKYQYSTELDEYMWINVAGDVAGIRAATNTARNTWDASAGLSYGAVMNCIK
;
A
#
# COMPACT_ATOMS: atom_id res chain seq x y z
N MET A 1 31.50 31.30 41.19
CA MET A 1 32.45 31.81 42.17
C MET A 1 33.82 31.33 41.71
N ALA A 2 34.80 32.22 41.61
CA ALA A 2 36.17 31.82 41.27
C ALA A 2 36.81 31.14 42.48
N GLN A 3 37.42 30.00 42.29
CA GLN A 3 38.14 29.26 43.36
C GLN A 3 39.42 30.00 43.70
N LEU A 4 39.54 30.45 44.96
CA LEU A 4 40.67 31.25 45.43
C LEU A 4 41.82 30.44 46.05
N SER A 5 41.71 29.12 46.11
CA SER A 5 42.77 28.22 46.60
C SER A 5 42.84 26.94 45.74
N ALA A 6 43.98 26.29 45.72
CA ALA A 6 44.13 24.99 45.02
C ALA A 6 43.25 23.94 45.71
N GLY A 7 42.27 23.44 45.00
CA GLY A 7 41.36 22.39 45.42
C GLY A 7 40.94 21.56 44.20
N VAL A 8 40.51 20.33 44.45
CA VAL A 8 39.94 19.44 43.44
C VAL A 8 38.46 19.72 43.39
N GLN A 9 37.97 20.17 42.22
CA GLN A 9 36.54 20.29 41.96
C GLN A 9 36.07 18.97 41.28
N VAL A 10 35.31 18.18 41.96
CA VAL A 10 34.67 16.98 41.41
C VAL A 10 33.29 17.39 40.92
N ASN A 11 33.09 17.34 39.60
CA ASN A 11 31.79 17.43 39.00
C ASN A 11 31.33 16.00 38.72
N GLU A 12 30.37 15.52 39.46
CA GLU A 12 29.67 14.27 39.15
C GLU A 12 28.65 14.56 38.04
N ILE A 13 28.86 14.01 36.86
CA ILE A 13 27.88 14.02 35.79
C ILE A 13 27.21 12.67 35.81
N ASP A 14 25.99 12.64 36.32
CA ASP A 14 25.16 11.44 36.27
C ASP A 14 24.67 11.24 34.83
N LEU A 15 25.34 10.34 34.09
CA LEU A 15 24.98 9.94 32.72
C LEU A 15 23.93 8.81 32.74
N SER A 16 23.48 8.34 33.88
CA SER A 16 22.50 7.25 33.99
C SER A 16 21.06 7.69 33.71
N ILE A 17 20.79 9.01 33.63
CA ILE A 17 19.44 9.56 33.39
C ILE A 17 19.14 9.77 31.90
N ILE A 18 20.13 9.68 31.03
CA ILE A 18 19.89 9.68 29.59
C ILE A 18 19.86 8.23 29.11
N VAL A 19 18.81 7.51 29.50
CA VAL A 19 18.31 6.43 28.65
C VAL A 19 17.61 7.17 27.48
N PRO A 20 18.18 7.17 26.28
CA PRO A 20 17.42 7.65 25.16
C PRO A 20 16.19 6.76 25.09
N THR A 21 15.01 7.34 25.30
CA THR A 21 13.73 6.72 24.95
C THR A 21 13.69 6.61 23.42
N VAL A 22 14.46 5.69 22.88
CA VAL A 22 14.51 5.37 21.49
C VAL A 22 14.36 3.88 21.36
N SER A 23 13.13 3.43 21.48
CA SER A 23 12.68 2.24 20.80
C SER A 23 11.18 2.31 20.65
N THR A 24 10.74 3.00 19.64
CA THR A 24 9.46 2.65 19.02
C THR A 24 9.68 1.27 18.43
N ALA A 25 9.05 0.24 19.01
CA ALA A 25 9.17 -1.11 18.48
C ALA A 25 8.59 -1.11 17.06
N ILE A 26 9.44 -1.42 16.09
CA ILE A 26 9.12 -1.44 14.67
C ILE A 26 8.50 -2.80 14.36
N SER A 27 7.29 -2.79 13.80
CA SER A 27 6.64 -4.02 13.36
C SER A 27 6.71 -4.19 11.85
N VAL A 28 6.61 -5.44 11.41
CA VAL A 28 6.43 -5.80 10.00
C VAL A 28 5.21 -6.70 9.85
N PHE A 29 4.53 -6.52 8.73
CA PHE A 29 3.39 -7.33 8.32
C PHE A 29 3.42 -7.57 6.81
N ALA A 30 3.19 -8.80 6.37
CA ALA A 30 2.93 -9.11 4.98
C ALA A 30 1.58 -9.82 4.85
N GLY A 31 0.73 -9.34 3.93
CA GLY A 31 -0.64 -9.83 3.82
C GLY A 31 -1.30 -9.61 2.47
N GLU A 32 -2.57 -10.04 2.41
CA GLU A 32 -3.43 -9.82 1.25
C GLU A 32 -4.02 -8.41 1.29
N PHE A 33 -3.72 -7.60 0.26
CA PHE A 33 -4.25 -6.25 0.11
C PHE A 33 -4.83 -6.05 -1.29
N SER A 34 -5.80 -5.15 -1.41
CA SER A 34 -6.44 -4.86 -2.69
C SER A 34 -5.53 -4.14 -3.67
N ARG A 35 -4.59 -3.33 -3.16
CA ARG A 35 -3.55 -2.62 -3.93
C ARG A 35 -2.27 -2.52 -3.12
N GLY A 36 -1.23 -1.94 -3.68
CA GLY A 36 0.07 -1.75 -3.04
C GLY A 36 1.21 -2.35 -3.85
N PRO A 37 2.44 -1.89 -3.65
CA PRO A 37 3.60 -2.41 -4.34
C PRO A 37 3.87 -3.87 -3.97
N ILE A 38 4.50 -4.59 -4.89
CA ILE A 38 4.94 -5.98 -4.74
C ILE A 38 6.46 -5.99 -4.69
N ASP A 39 7.04 -6.94 -3.96
CA ASP A 39 8.50 -7.07 -3.73
C ASP A 39 9.13 -5.82 -3.12
N GLU A 40 8.32 -5.06 -2.40
CA GLU A 40 8.70 -3.84 -1.72
C GLU A 40 7.91 -3.71 -0.42
N TYR A 41 8.43 -2.96 0.54
CA TYR A 41 7.71 -2.62 1.76
C TYR A 41 7.58 -1.10 1.91
N LEU A 42 6.47 -0.67 2.47
CA LEU A 42 6.23 0.73 2.79
C LEU A 42 6.06 0.92 4.30
N LEU A 43 6.61 2.00 4.82
CA LEU A 43 6.37 2.41 6.20
C LEU A 43 4.97 3.03 6.30
N ILE A 44 4.14 2.44 7.14
CA ILE A 44 2.81 2.91 7.46
C ILE A 44 2.79 3.42 8.89
N THR A 45 2.41 4.68 9.07
CA THR A 45 2.39 5.37 10.36
C THR A 45 0.99 5.72 10.84
N ASN A 46 0.03 5.68 9.95
CA ASN A 46 -1.37 6.01 10.25
C ASN A 46 -2.34 5.25 9.32
N THR A 47 -3.62 5.30 9.66
CA THR A 47 -4.68 4.61 8.90
C THR A 47 -4.91 5.22 7.51
N ASP A 48 -4.68 6.50 7.34
CA ASP A 48 -4.89 7.17 6.05
C ASP A 48 -3.82 6.75 5.04
N ASP A 49 -2.56 6.60 5.48
CA ASP A 49 -1.49 6.01 4.66
C ASP A 49 -1.81 4.56 4.28
N LEU A 50 -2.34 3.76 5.23
CA LEU A 50 -2.76 2.39 4.95
C LEU A 50 -3.83 2.34 3.86
N LYS A 51 -4.83 3.22 3.92
CA LYS A 51 -5.88 3.33 2.89
C LYS A 51 -5.33 3.82 1.56
N LEU A 52 -4.41 4.79 1.60
CA LEU A 52 -3.83 5.38 0.39
C LEU A 52 -3.00 4.36 -0.39
N TYR A 53 -2.11 3.64 0.29
CA TYR A 53 -1.17 2.73 -0.38
C TYR A 53 -1.74 1.32 -0.59
N TYR A 54 -2.47 0.78 0.39
CA TYR A 54 -2.95 -0.62 0.36
C TYR A 54 -4.45 -0.76 0.13
N GLY A 55 -5.16 0.36 0.02
CA GLY A 55 -6.60 0.42 -0.20
C GLY A 55 -7.42 0.18 1.06
N LYS A 56 -8.74 0.14 0.89
CA LYS A 56 -9.70 -0.17 1.96
C LYS A 56 -9.81 -1.68 2.18
N PRO A 57 -10.25 -2.12 3.37
CA PRO A 57 -10.52 -3.53 3.58
C PRO A 57 -11.70 -3.97 2.71
N THR A 58 -11.68 -5.23 2.34
CA THR A 58 -12.74 -5.93 1.61
C THR A 58 -13.17 -7.16 2.41
N SER A 59 -14.30 -7.76 2.05
CA SER A 59 -14.74 -9.03 2.66
C SER A 59 -13.70 -10.17 2.54
N LYS A 60 -12.73 -10.04 1.65
CA LYS A 60 -11.69 -11.03 1.37
C LYS A 60 -10.44 -10.84 2.24
N ASN A 61 -10.00 -9.59 2.41
CA ASN A 61 -8.72 -9.24 3.05
C ASN A 61 -8.85 -8.50 4.39
N TYR A 62 -10.07 -8.37 4.93
CA TYR A 62 -10.30 -7.59 6.14
C TYR A 62 -9.42 -8.05 7.32
N ASN A 63 -9.22 -9.36 7.47
CA ASN A 63 -8.44 -9.88 8.60
C ASN A 63 -6.96 -9.45 8.52
N ASP A 64 -6.38 -9.40 7.32
CA ASP A 64 -5.01 -8.91 7.08
C ASP A 64 -4.94 -7.39 7.26
N TRP A 65 -5.88 -6.66 6.66
CA TRP A 65 -5.93 -5.20 6.77
C TRP A 65 -6.05 -4.72 8.22
N TYR A 66 -6.90 -5.38 9.00
CA TYR A 66 -7.12 -5.04 10.41
C TYR A 66 -5.96 -5.44 11.33
N GLN A 67 -5.03 -6.31 10.92
CA GLN A 67 -3.80 -6.53 11.70
C GLN A 67 -2.98 -5.25 11.77
N VAL A 68 -2.76 -4.60 10.64
CA VAL A 68 -2.02 -3.32 10.56
C VAL A 68 -2.81 -2.20 11.24
N TYR A 69 -4.11 -2.08 10.96
CA TYR A 69 -4.97 -1.07 11.58
C TYR A 69 -4.96 -1.17 13.11
N ASN A 70 -5.13 -2.37 13.66
CA ASN A 70 -5.18 -2.60 15.10
C ASN A 70 -3.80 -2.36 15.74
N PHE A 71 -2.71 -2.75 15.08
CA PHE A 71 -1.37 -2.42 15.56
C PHE A 71 -1.18 -0.90 15.69
N LEU A 72 -1.59 -0.12 14.70
CA LEU A 72 -1.48 1.34 14.69
C LEU A 72 -2.36 2.05 15.74
N GLN A 73 -3.26 1.35 16.44
CA GLN A 73 -3.96 1.92 17.59
C GLN A 73 -3.06 2.05 18.84
N TYR A 74 -1.93 1.36 18.87
CA TYR A 74 -1.00 1.28 20.01
C TYR A 74 0.43 1.65 19.64
N GLY A 75 0.88 1.23 18.44
CA GLY A 75 2.20 1.50 17.89
C GLY A 75 2.14 2.57 16.79
N ASP A 76 3.30 3.03 16.34
CA ASP A 76 3.43 4.14 15.40
C ASP A 76 4.12 3.77 14.07
N LYS A 77 4.76 2.59 13.99
CA LYS A 77 5.55 2.18 12.82
C LYS A 77 5.32 0.73 12.45
N CYS A 78 4.73 0.53 11.30
CA CYS A 78 4.56 -0.79 10.70
C CYS A 78 5.05 -0.77 9.26
N TYR A 79 6.05 -1.58 8.94
CA TYR A 79 6.39 -1.82 7.53
C TYR A 79 5.47 -2.90 6.99
N VAL A 80 4.85 -2.59 5.87
CA VAL A 80 3.85 -3.46 5.23
C VAL A 80 4.34 -3.87 3.86
N SER A 81 4.22 -5.16 3.54
CA SER A 81 4.44 -5.74 2.22
C SER A 81 3.20 -6.45 1.72
N ARG A 82 3.02 -6.53 0.42
CA ARG A 82 1.88 -7.18 -0.21
C ARG A 82 2.25 -8.57 -0.74
N ALA A 83 1.50 -9.57 -0.33
CA ALA A 83 1.59 -10.91 -0.92
C ALA A 83 1.06 -10.89 -2.37
N SER A 84 1.73 -11.61 -3.27
CA SER A 84 1.44 -11.57 -4.70
C SER A 84 1.52 -12.94 -5.37
N ASP A 85 0.69 -13.12 -6.39
CA ASP A 85 0.81 -14.17 -7.40
C ASP A 85 1.26 -13.51 -8.71
N GLU A 86 2.56 -13.48 -8.95
CA GLU A 86 3.15 -12.81 -10.11
C GLU A 86 2.78 -13.48 -11.45
N VAL A 87 2.29 -14.69 -11.42
CA VAL A 87 1.90 -15.40 -12.65
C VAL A 87 0.58 -14.90 -13.19
N SER A 88 -0.43 -14.75 -12.32
CA SER A 88 -1.79 -14.40 -12.73
C SER A 88 -2.21 -12.97 -12.35
N MET A 89 -1.53 -12.29 -11.42
CA MET A 89 -1.78 -10.88 -11.15
C MET A 89 -1.49 -10.02 -12.37
N LYS A 90 -2.35 -9.02 -12.62
CA LYS A 90 -2.20 -8.04 -13.72
C LYS A 90 -2.67 -6.67 -13.29
N ASN A 91 -2.00 -5.64 -13.81
CA ASN A 91 -2.48 -4.27 -13.69
C ASN A 91 -3.65 -4.06 -14.63
N ALA A 92 -4.63 -3.29 -14.21
CA ALA A 92 -5.65 -2.80 -15.11
C ALA A 92 -5.02 -1.81 -16.09
N VAL A 93 -5.41 -1.87 -17.35
CA VAL A 93 -4.79 -1.11 -18.45
C VAL A 93 -5.84 -0.51 -19.38
N GLY A 94 -5.45 0.55 -20.08
CA GLY A 94 -6.24 1.17 -21.14
C GLY A 94 -5.32 1.85 -22.13
N GLU A 95 -5.67 1.83 -23.43
CA GLU A 95 -4.90 2.50 -24.47
C GLU A 95 -5.75 3.53 -25.20
N LEU A 96 -5.12 4.62 -25.56
CA LEU A 96 -5.70 5.71 -26.33
C LEU A 96 -4.94 5.84 -27.65
N SER A 97 -5.69 5.89 -28.76
CA SER A 97 -5.09 5.99 -30.08
C SER A 97 -4.54 7.39 -30.37
N SER A 98 -3.69 7.49 -31.38
CA SER A 98 -3.07 8.73 -31.84
C SER A 98 -4.06 9.74 -32.44
N ASP A 99 -5.26 9.30 -32.85
CA ASP A 99 -6.33 10.19 -33.30
C ASP A 99 -7.03 10.91 -32.12
N GLY A 100 -6.75 10.49 -30.90
CA GLY A 100 -7.37 11.05 -29.68
C GLY A 100 -8.85 10.75 -29.52
N VAL A 101 -9.45 10.02 -30.44
CA VAL A 101 -10.90 9.74 -30.49
C VAL A 101 -11.22 8.30 -30.12
N THR A 102 -10.35 7.36 -30.50
CA THR A 102 -10.56 5.93 -30.32
C THR A 102 -9.89 5.44 -29.04
N THR A 103 -10.58 4.61 -28.26
CA THR A 103 -10.00 3.84 -27.15
C THR A 103 -9.77 2.41 -27.63
N LEU A 104 -8.58 1.90 -27.40
CA LEU A 104 -8.16 0.57 -27.84
C LEU A 104 -8.18 -0.38 -26.65
N THR A 105 -8.50 -1.65 -26.89
CA THR A 105 -8.41 -2.69 -25.86
C THR A 105 -6.93 -3.00 -25.61
N ALA A 106 -6.45 -2.66 -24.42
CA ALA A 106 -5.05 -2.82 -24.07
C ALA A 106 -4.70 -4.27 -23.70
N VAL A 107 -3.45 -4.64 -23.94
CA VAL A 107 -2.89 -5.91 -23.46
C VAL A 107 -2.48 -5.72 -21.98
N PRO A 108 -3.02 -6.52 -21.04
CA PRO A 108 -2.68 -6.39 -19.62
C PRO A 108 -1.23 -6.78 -19.38
N ASN A 109 -0.57 -6.06 -18.48
CA ASN A 109 0.81 -6.28 -18.06
C ASN A 109 0.86 -6.46 -16.53
N LEU A 110 1.97 -6.99 -16.03
CA LEU A 110 2.33 -6.92 -14.62
C LEU A 110 3.37 -5.81 -14.45
N VAL A 111 3.08 -4.86 -13.57
CA VAL A 111 3.98 -3.82 -13.07
C VAL A 111 3.92 -3.90 -11.56
N MET A 112 4.98 -4.41 -10.95
CA MET A 112 4.99 -4.73 -9.52
C MET A 112 5.17 -3.48 -8.64
N ASN A 113 6.12 -2.63 -9.03
CA ASN A 113 6.50 -1.42 -8.33
C ASN A 113 7.14 -0.41 -9.28
N GLU A 114 7.63 0.72 -8.77
CA GLU A 114 8.24 1.77 -9.58
C GLU A 114 9.55 1.32 -10.24
N ALA A 115 10.38 0.56 -9.52
CA ALA A 115 11.63 0.04 -10.07
C ALA A 115 11.38 -0.95 -11.22
N ASP A 116 10.38 -1.81 -11.11
CA ASP A 116 9.97 -2.72 -12.19
C ASP A 116 9.47 -1.93 -13.40
N TYR A 117 8.66 -0.87 -13.18
CA TYR A 117 8.22 0.00 -14.28
C TYR A 117 9.41 0.63 -15.02
N GLU A 118 10.40 1.14 -14.31
CA GLU A 118 11.58 1.77 -14.91
C GLU A 118 12.44 0.75 -15.70
N LEU A 119 12.68 -0.44 -15.11
CA LEU A 119 13.46 -1.51 -15.75
C LEU A 119 12.74 -2.08 -16.97
N SER A 120 11.42 -2.24 -16.90
CA SER A 120 10.59 -2.86 -17.93
C SER A 120 10.05 -1.85 -18.94
N SER A 121 10.47 -0.60 -18.89
CA SER A 121 9.97 0.49 -19.75
C SER A 121 10.01 0.19 -21.26
N ILE A 122 10.82 -0.78 -21.69
CA ILE A 122 10.94 -1.26 -23.07
C ILE A 122 9.94 -2.39 -23.36
N SER A 123 9.36 -3.02 -22.34
CA SER A 123 8.60 -4.28 -22.43
C SER A 123 7.09 -4.13 -22.37
N TYR A 124 6.56 -2.91 -22.36
CA TYR A 124 5.10 -2.70 -22.35
C TYR A 124 4.54 -2.60 -23.76
N PRO A 125 4.13 -3.72 -24.37
CA PRO A 125 3.66 -3.69 -25.76
C PRO A 125 2.38 -2.89 -25.87
N PHE A 126 2.31 -2.05 -26.90
CA PHE A 126 1.07 -1.43 -27.36
C PHE A 126 0.27 -2.44 -28.18
N VAL A 127 -1.06 -2.32 -28.15
CA VAL A 127 -1.96 -3.16 -28.97
C VAL A 127 -1.62 -3.00 -30.46
N ASP A 128 -1.46 -1.77 -30.91
CA ASP A 128 -1.03 -1.45 -32.26
C ASP A 128 -0.03 -0.30 -32.22
N VAL A 129 1.22 -0.59 -32.54
CA VAL A 129 2.31 0.40 -32.53
C VAL A 129 2.04 1.55 -33.51
N ALA A 130 1.24 1.31 -34.55
CA ALA A 130 0.93 2.33 -35.54
C ALA A 130 -0.15 3.32 -35.10
N THR A 131 -1.00 2.96 -34.15
CA THR A 131 -2.15 3.78 -33.74
C THR A 131 -2.23 4.03 -32.23
N SER A 132 -1.71 3.15 -31.38
CA SER A 132 -1.72 3.32 -29.92
C SER A 132 -0.74 4.41 -29.48
N LYS A 133 -1.25 5.55 -29.00
CA LYS A 133 -0.43 6.68 -28.56
C LYS A 133 -0.07 6.61 -27.10
N PHE A 134 -1.06 6.44 -26.20
CA PHE A 134 -0.85 6.37 -24.77
C PHE A 134 -1.35 5.04 -24.22
N LYS A 135 -0.55 4.43 -23.36
CA LYS A 135 -0.97 3.30 -22.54
C LYS A 135 -0.96 3.73 -21.09
N PHE A 136 -2.10 3.55 -20.44
CA PHE A 136 -2.32 3.85 -19.02
C PHE A 136 -2.40 2.54 -18.26
N PHE A 137 -1.74 2.50 -17.11
CA PHE A 137 -1.74 1.34 -16.20
C PHE A 137 -2.23 1.78 -14.83
N ALA A 138 -2.99 0.95 -14.14
CA ALA A 138 -3.12 1.11 -12.70
C ALA A 138 -1.73 0.96 -12.04
N ARG A 139 -1.41 1.80 -11.07
CA ARG A 139 -0.05 1.87 -10.49
C ARG A 139 0.43 0.56 -9.88
N THR A 140 -0.49 -0.25 -9.37
CA THR A 140 -0.21 -1.58 -8.81
C THR A 140 -1.20 -2.60 -9.38
N PRO A 141 -0.84 -3.89 -9.45
CA PRO A 141 -1.73 -4.90 -9.99
C PRO A 141 -2.93 -5.16 -9.08
N GLY A 142 -4.00 -5.64 -9.68
CA GLY A 142 -5.22 -6.03 -8.97
C GLY A 142 -6.50 -5.54 -9.63
N THR A 143 -7.61 -6.10 -9.20
CA THR A 143 -8.96 -5.76 -9.68
C THR A 143 -9.40 -4.35 -9.31
N TRP A 144 -8.79 -3.73 -8.29
CA TRP A 144 -9.07 -2.35 -7.89
C TRP A 144 -8.89 -1.36 -9.05
N GLY A 145 -7.89 -1.61 -9.91
CA GLY A 145 -7.59 -0.78 -11.06
C GLY A 145 -8.70 -0.78 -12.12
N ASN A 146 -9.59 -1.79 -12.14
CA ASN A 146 -10.74 -1.82 -13.03
C ASN A 146 -11.81 -0.77 -12.66
N ASN A 147 -11.68 -0.13 -11.48
CA ASN A 147 -12.51 0.98 -11.05
C ASN A 147 -11.91 2.35 -11.37
N ILE A 148 -10.73 2.38 -11.96
CA ILE A 148 -10.04 3.61 -12.36
C ILE A 148 -10.51 4.03 -13.75
N ARG A 149 -10.94 5.28 -13.84
CA ARG A 149 -11.35 5.94 -15.06
C ARG A 149 -10.39 7.06 -15.39
N VAL A 150 -10.00 7.16 -16.64
CA VAL A 150 -9.10 8.20 -17.14
C VAL A 150 -9.84 9.03 -18.16
N VAL A 151 -9.78 10.36 -18.01
CA VAL A 151 -10.32 11.32 -18.97
C VAL A 151 -9.19 12.18 -19.48
N VAL A 152 -9.07 12.25 -20.80
CA VAL A 152 -8.09 13.09 -21.49
C VAL A 152 -8.84 14.13 -22.31
N ALA A 153 -8.48 15.41 -22.15
CA ALA A 153 -9.14 16.52 -22.84
C ALA A 153 -8.13 17.51 -23.40
N ASN A 154 -8.40 18.04 -24.61
CA ASN A 154 -7.64 19.15 -25.22
C ASN A 154 -8.26 20.51 -24.83
N GLU A 155 -7.58 21.63 -25.20
CA GLU A 155 -8.05 23.00 -24.92
C GLU A 155 -9.43 23.27 -25.50
N ALA A 156 -9.68 22.85 -26.73
CA ALA A 156 -10.96 23.08 -27.41
C ALA A 156 -12.13 22.44 -26.65
N ALA A 157 -11.93 21.31 -26.01
CA ALA A 157 -12.91 20.64 -25.17
C ALA A 157 -13.21 21.44 -23.88
N LEU A 158 -12.21 22.10 -23.33
CA LEU A 158 -12.33 22.87 -22.06
C LEU A 158 -13.01 24.21 -22.25
N THR A 159 -12.98 24.80 -23.44
CA THR A 159 -13.63 26.08 -23.75
C THR A 159 -15.13 25.93 -23.98
N THR A 160 -15.65 24.73 -24.17
CA THR A 160 -17.08 24.47 -24.39
C THR A 160 -17.83 24.44 -23.05
N LYS A 161 -18.57 25.51 -22.74
CA LYS A 161 -19.35 25.63 -21.51
C LYS A 161 -20.39 24.51 -21.37
N GLY A 162 -20.43 23.89 -20.19
CA GLY A 162 -21.48 22.94 -19.82
C GLY A 162 -21.26 21.52 -20.33
N GLN A 163 -20.11 21.20 -20.90
CA GLN A 163 -19.80 19.82 -21.26
C GLN A 163 -19.56 18.97 -20.01
N SER A 164 -20.32 17.88 -19.87
CA SER A 164 -20.14 16.93 -18.79
C SER A 164 -18.85 16.12 -19.03
N LEU A 165 -18.11 15.90 -17.97
CA LEU A 165 -16.87 15.10 -18.02
C LEU A 165 -17.16 13.68 -18.54
N TYR A 166 -18.26 13.12 -18.14
CA TYR A 166 -18.85 11.92 -18.73
C TYR A 166 -20.35 11.84 -18.36
N PRO A 167 -21.15 11.06 -19.10
CA PRO A 167 -22.59 10.98 -18.84
C PRO A 167 -22.91 10.61 -17.39
N ASN A 168 -23.81 11.38 -16.77
CA ASN A 168 -24.29 11.19 -15.40
C ASN A 168 -23.28 11.43 -14.25
N SER A 169 -22.11 12.02 -14.50
CA SER A 169 -21.16 12.34 -13.42
C SER A 169 -21.56 13.55 -12.60
N GLY A 170 -22.36 14.46 -13.17
CA GLY A 170 -22.61 15.78 -12.58
C GLY A 170 -21.39 16.70 -12.59
N ILE A 171 -20.24 16.25 -13.08
CA ILE A 171 -18.98 17.00 -13.13
C ILE A 171 -18.90 17.69 -14.48
N VAL A 172 -18.83 19.02 -14.44
CA VAL A 172 -18.70 19.85 -15.66
C VAL A 172 -17.23 20.20 -15.86
N LEU A 173 -16.72 20.03 -17.06
CA LEU A 173 -15.32 20.36 -17.39
C LEU A 173 -14.93 21.78 -17.00
N GLY A 174 -15.82 22.76 -17.21
CA GLY A 174 -15.60 24.16 -16.83
C GLY A 174 -15.38 24.39 -15.34
N ASP A 175 -15.91 23.55 -14.47
CA ASP A 175 -15.71 23.62 -13.03
C ASP A 175 -14.33 23.07 -12.61
N LEU A 176 -13.72 22.28 -13.46
CA LEU A 176 -12.39 21.70 -13.25
C LEU A 176 -11.24 22.63 -13.65
N TYR A 177 -11.51 23.69 -14.44
CA TYR A 177 -10.46 24.46 -15.10
C TYR A 177 -10.64 25.97 -15.03
N ASN A 178 -9.87 26.59 -14.12
CA ASN A 178 -9.43 27.97 -14.21
C ASN A 178 -7.98 28.10 -14.72
N GLN A 179 -7.48 27.10 -15.46
CA GLN A 179 -6.10 27.09 -15.93
C GLN A 179 -6.05 27.32 -17.45
N ASN A 180 -5.28 28.29 -17.86
CA ASN A 180 -4.92 28.48 -19.25
C ASN A 180 -4.02 27.31 -19.66
N ILE A 181 -4.47 26.52 -20.62
CA ILE A 181 -3.70 25.45 -21.26
C ILE A 181 -3.04 26.05 -22.50
N ASP A 182 -1.74 25.82 -22.64
CA ASP A 182 -0.99 26.23 -23.82
C ASP A 182 -1.01 25.11 -24.86
N GLN A 183 -1.97 25.19 -25.77
CA GLN A 183 -2.10 24.26 -26.89
C GLN A 183 -0.84 24.23 -27.78
N THR A 184 -0.15 25.37 -27.93
CA THR A 184 1.06 25.46 -28.75
C THR A 184 2.21 24.67 -28.16
N ASN A 185 2.23 24.49 -26.83
CA ASN A 185 3.18 23.66 -26.10
C ASN A 185 2.74 22.18 -25.99
N GLY A 186 1.66 21.80 -26.66
CA GLY A 186 1.12 20.44 -26.66
C GLY A 186 0.45 20.04 -25.33
N GLU A 187 -0.06 21.01 -24.56
CA GLU A 187 -0.68 20.74 -23.29
C GLU A 187 -2.06 20.10 -23.42
N ILE A 188 -2.30 19.13 -22.56
CA ILE A 188 -3.58 18.41 -22.39
C ILE A 188 -3.88 18.27 -20.91
N VAL A 189 -5.12 17.93 -20.63
CA VAL A 189 -5.57 17.63 -19.27
C VAL A 189 -5.83 16.15 -19.12
N VAL A 190 -5.32 15.57 -18.06
CA VAL A 190 -5.62 14.19 -17.65
C VAL A 190 -6.28 14.22 -16.30
N VAL A 191 -7.46 13.63 -16.18
CA VAL A 191 -8.22 13.50 -14.93
C VAL A 191 -8.35 12.03 -14.62
N VAL A 192 -8.01 11.66 -13.40
CA VAL A 192 -8.13 10.30 -12.87
C VAL A 192 -9.29 10.26 -11.88
N LEU A 193 -10.18 9.30 -12.08
CA LEU A 193 -11.30 9.05 -11.17
C LEU A 193 -11.23 7.63 -10.63
N GLU A 194 -11.57 7.47 -9.36
CA GLU A 194 -11.90 6.18 -8.75
C GLU A 194 -13.43 6.08 -8.64
N GLY A 195 -14.00 5.22 -9.46
CA GLY A 195 -15.46 5.18 -9.66
C GLY A 195 -16.00 6.49 -10.24
N THR A 196 -16.69 7.28 -9.42
CA THR A 196 -17.25 8.59 -9.77
C THR A 196 -16.51 9.77 -9.13
N THR A 197 -15.52 9.50 -8.29
CA THR A 197 -14.79 10.54 -7.54
C THR A 197 -13.51 10.90 -8.24
N ILE A 198 -13.27 12.19 -8.49
CA ILE A 198 -11.99 12.66 -9.00
C ILE A 198 -10.95 12.53 -7.89
N VAL A 199 -9.89 11.78 -8.16
CA VAL A 199 -8.78 11.57 -7.22
C VAL A 199 -7.55 12.37 -7.61
N GLU A 200 -7.28 12.54 -8.91
CA GLU A 200 -6.13 13.29 -9.38
C GLU A 200 -6.45 14.08 -10.65
N ARG A 201 -5.69 15.16 -10.87
CA ARG A 201 -5.76 16.01 -12.06
C ARG A 201 -4.37 16.46 -12.46
N PHE A 202 -4.09 16.40 -13.75
CA PHE A 202 -2.81 16.79 -14.30
C PHE A 202 -3.02 17.70 -15.52
N VAL A 203 -2.26 18.79 -15.58
CA VAL A 203 -2.01 19.54 -16.81
C VAL A 203 -0.62 19.13 -17.27
N VAL A 204 -0.54 18.46 -18.39
CA VAL A 204 0.69 17.85 -18.89
C VAL A 204 0.81 18.06 -20.39
N SER A 205 2.01 17.93 -20.92
CA SER A 205 2.25 18.06 -22.36
C SER A 205 2.62 16.72 -22.99
N VAL A 206 2.14 16.49 -24.19
CA VAL A 206 2.56 15.36 -25.04
C VAL A 206 3.90 15.59 -25.72
N ASN A 207 4.43 16.82 -25.65
CA ASN A 207 5.74 17.16 -26.19
C ASN A 207 6.85 16.80 -25.17
N PRO A 208 7.77 15.88 -25.49
CA PRO A 208 8.83 15.45 -24.58
C PRO A 208 9.76 16.57 -24.10
N THR A 209 9.87 17.66 -24.85
CA THR A 209 10.73 18.82 -24.54
C THR A 209 10.00 19.95 -23.85
N ALA A 210 8.69 19.84 -23.63
CA ALA A 210 7.89 20.89 -23.00
C ALA A 210 8.30 21.12 -21.55
N VAL A 211 8.40 22.40 -21.22
CA VAL A 211 8.71 22.87 -19.85
C VAL A 211 7.72 23.93 -19.41
N ASP A 212 7.43 23.96 -18.13
CA ASP A 212 6.64 25.03 -17.52
C ASP A 212 7.41 26.37 -17.64
N SER A 213 6.78 27.36 -18.25
CA SER A 213 7.35 28.70 -18.49
C SER A 213 7.75 29.45 -17.20
N LYS A 214 7.15 29.08 -16.04
CA LYS A 214 7.39 29.75 -14.76
C LYS A 214 8.59 29.18 -14.00
N ASN A 215 8.81 27.86 -14.07
CA ASN A 215 9.79 27.17 -13.22
C ASN A 215 10.80 26.30 -14.01
N GLY A 216 10.65 26.19 -15.34
CA GLY A 216 11.51 25.42 -16.20
C GLY A 216 11.46 23.89 -16.00
N LYS A 217 10.52 23.39 -15.20
CA LYS A 217 10.36 21.94 -14.97
C LYS A 217 9.67 21.29 -16.14
N SER A 218 10.05 20.05 -16.46
CA SER A 218 9.37 19.27 -17.50
C SER A 218 7.91 19.05 -17.12
N ILE A 219 7.02 19.33 -18.09
CA ILE A 219 5.58 19.04 -18.01
C ILE A 219 5.18 17.86 -18.91
N TYR A 220 6.15 17.10 -19.39
CA TYR A 220 5.91 15.91 -20.20
C TYR A 220 5.10 14.87 -19.47
N ILE A 221 4.04 14.36 -20.13
CA ILE A 221 3.03 13.48 -19.54
C ILE A 221 3.63 12.28 -18.79
N GLU A 222 4.55 11.56 -19.43
CA GLU A 222 5.17 10.37 -18.83
C GLU A 222 5.99 10.72 -17.57
N LYS A 223 6.75 11.81 -17.59
CA LYS A 223 7.56 12.24 -16.44
C LYS A 223 6.73 12.79 -15.29
N VAL A 224 5.69 13.54 -15.58
CA VAL A 224 4.87 14.15 -14.53
C VAL A 224 4.00 13.12 -13.85
N ILE A 225 3.22 12.37 -14.63
CA ILE A 225 2.27 11.40 -14.08
C ILE A 225 3.01 10.29 -13.33
N ASN A 226 4.03 9.69 -13.93
CA ASN A 226 4.72 8.56 -13.31
C ASN A 226 5.41 8.92 -11.99
N ARG A 227 5.86 10.17 -11.84
CA ARG A 227 6.46 10.66 -10.60
C ARG A 227 5.46 11.08 -9.53
N THR A 228 4.28 11.59 -9.92
CA THR A 228 3.39 12.28 -8.99
C THR A 228 2.07 11.57 -8.74
N SER A 229 1.62 10.70 -9.66
CA SER A 229 0.38 9.95 -9.50
C SER A 229 0.54 8.81 -8.50
N SER A 230 -0.44 8.67 -7.61
CA SER A 230 -0.57 7.50 -6.73
C SER A 230 -1.46 6.41 -7.33
N TYR A 231 -2.10 6.66 -8.48
CA TYR A 231 -3.11 5.79 -9.06
C TYR A 231 -2.70 5.16 -10.38
N ILE A 232 -1.94 5.89 -11.22
CA ILE A 232 -1.63 5.43 -12.59
C ILE A 232 -0.16 5.65 -12.99
N TYR A 233 0.28 4.82 -13.92
CA TYR A 233 1.43 5.08 -14.78
C TYR A 233 0.98 5.34 -16.21
N VAL A 234 1.78 6.06 -16.97
CA VAL A 234 1.55 6.35 -18.38
C VAL A 234 2.79 6.02 -19.19
N LYS A 235 2.61 5.31 -20.30
CA LYS A 235 3.62 5.10 -21.33
C LYS A 235 3.20 5.81 -22.61
N ASP A 236 4.09 6.61 -23.17
CA ASP A 236 3.88 7.31 -24.44
C ASP A 236 4.57 6.57 -25.60
N ASN A 237 3.87 6.39 -26.70
CA ASN A 237 4.46 6.00 -27.96
C ASN A 237 4.98 7.26 -28.69
N SER A 238 6.23 7.60 -28.43
CA SER A 238 6.87 8.83 -28.93
C SER A 238 6.97 8.93 -30.46
N SER A 239 6.75 7.81 -31.18
CA SER A 239 6.74 7.80 -32.65
C SER A 239 5.45 8.37 -33.28
N LEU A 240 4.41 8.54 -32.44
CA LEU A 240 3.10 9.06 -32.89
C LEU A 240 2.84 10.45 -32.34
N THR A 241 1.98 11.20 -33.04
CA THR A 241 1.48 12.53 -32.62
C THR A 241 0.10 12.39 -31.98
N TYR A 242 -0.27 13.37 -31.15
CA TYR A 242 -1.60 13.47 -30.56
C TYR A 242 -2.25 14.80 -30.99
N PRO A 243 -3.56 14.86 -31.28
CA PRO A 243 -4.19 16.01 -31.91
C PRO A 243 -4.45 17.17 -30.94
N VAL A 244 -3.40 17.69 -30.29
CA VAL A 244 -3.52 18.82 -29.34
C VAL A 244 -3.77 20.15 -30.00
N THR A 245 -3.32 20.31 -31.27
CA THR A 245 -3.50 21.54 -32.04
C THR A 245 -4.82 21.58 -32.81
N ASP A 246 -5.64 20.53 -32.73
CA ASP A 246 -6.96 20.51 -33.37
C ASP A 246 -7.92 21.42 -32.60
N VAL A 247 -8.58 22.31 -33.31
CA VAL A 247 -9.63 23.20 -32.81
C VAL A 247 -10.93 22.44 -32.47
N THR A 248 -11.02 21.19 -32.88
CA THR A 248 -12.14 20.32 -32.56
C THR A 248 -12.03 19.83 -31.11
N PRO A 249 -13.10 19.94 -30.29
CA PRO A 249 -13.08 19.42 -28.93
C PRO A 249 -12.81 17.90 -28.88
N VAL A 250 -11.70 17.50 -28.30
CA VAL A 250 -11.36 16.09 -28.06
C VAL A 250 -11.46 15.80 -26.59
N ILE A 251 -12.44 14.97 -26.21
CA ILE A 251 -12.56 14.39 -24.88
C ILE A 251 -12.58 12.89 -25.05
N LYS A 252 -11.70 12.21 -24.33
CA LYS A 252 -11.72 10.75 -24.26
C LYS A 252 -11.85 10.30 -22.85
N ASP A 253 -12.85 9.46 -22.60
CA ASP A 253 -13.21 8.89 -21.31
C ASP A 253 -13.21 7.37 -21.45
N PHE A 254 -12.41 6.69 -20.64
CA PHE A 254 -12.32 5.24 -20.61
C PHE A 254 -11.97 4.70 -19.25
N VAL A 255 -12.40 3.48 -18.97
CA VAL A 255 -12.10 2.74 -17.74
C VAL A 255 -10.93 1.81 -18.03
N LEU A 256 -9.99 1.71 -17.07
CA LEU A 256 -8.96 0.67 -17.14
C LEU A 256 -9.61 -0.69 -16.93
N THR A 257 -9.09 -1.71 -17.58
CA THR A 257 -9.67 -3.07 -17.58
C THR A 257 -8.60 -4.15 -17.43
N SER A 258 -9.03 -5.40 -17.23
CA SER A 258 -8.15 -6.57 -17.18
C SER A 258 -7.21 -6.65 -15.97
N GLY A 259 -7.43 -5.81 -14.94
CA GLY A 259 -6.77 -5.97 -13.64
C GLY A 259 -7.20 -7.27 -12.96
N ASN A 260 -6.25 -7.99 -12.38
CA ASN A 260 -6.46 -9.30 -11.74
C ASN A 260 -5.66 -9.39 -10.44
N ASP A 261 -6.30 -9.88 -9.35
CA ASP A 261 -5.69 -10.05 -8.03
C ASP A 261 -4.83 -11.32 -7.91
N GLY A 262 -4.93 -12.25 -8.87
CA GLY A 262 -4.28 -13.56 -8.77
C GLY A 262 -4.88 -14.47 -7.69
N VAL A 263 -4.19 -15.56 -7.40
CA VAL A 263 -4.56 -16.53 -6.36
C VAL A 263 -3.36 -16.73 -5.44
N LEU A 264 -3.46 -16.19 -4.21
CA LEU A 264 -2.38 -16.27 -3.25
C LEU A 264 -2.26 -17.66 -2.63
N ASP A 265 -1.03 -18.15 -2.55
CA ASP A 265 -0.64 -19.40 -1.91
C ASP A 265 0.44 -19.14 -0.83
N THR A 266 0.93 -20.22 -0.21
CA THR A 266 1.98 -20.13 0.81
C THR A 266 3.28 -19.51 0.27
N ALA A 267 3.61 -19.73 -1.01
CA ALA A 267 4.81 -19.17 -1.63
C ALA A 267 4.69 -17.65 -1.79
N SER A 268 3.49 -17.15 -2.12
CA SER A 268 3.17 -15.74 -2.20
C SER A 268 3.45 -15.00 -0.89
N PHE A 269 3.05 -15.59 0.25
CA PHE A 269 3.34 -15.03 1.58
C PHE A 269 4.82 -15.15 1.95
N SER A 270 5.48 -16.26 1.61
CA SER A 270 6.92 -16.41 1.85
C SER A 270 7.71 -15.31 1.16
N LYS A 271 7.43 -15.06 -0.11
CA LYS A 271 8.08 -14.00 -0.88
C LYS A 271 7.83 -12.60 -0.26
N ALA A 272 6.61 -12.33 0.18
CA ALA A 272 6.27 -11.06 0.80
C ALA A 272 6.96 -10.81 2.16
N TYR A 273 7.31 -11.87 2.90
CA TYR A 273 8.12 -11.76 4.12
C TYR A 273 9.62 -11.71 3.84
N ASP A 274 10.09 -12.29 2.72
CA ASP A 274 11.52 -12.31 2.37
C ASP A 274 12.11 -10.91 2.17
N VAL A 275 11.29 -9.91 1.80
CA VAL A 275 11.72 -8.50 1.68
C VAL A 275 12.22 -7.91 3.01
N PHE A 276 11.86 -8.52 4.15
CA PHE A 276 12.31 -8.12 5.48
C PHE A 276 13.50 -8.95 6.00
N SER A 277 14.08 -9.83 5.18
CA SER A 277 15.10 -10.79 5.63
C SER A 277 16.44 -10.16 5.93
N ASN A 278 16.80 -9.05 5.26
CA ASN A 278 18.08 -8.39 5.46
C ASN A 278 18.07 -7.52 6.73
N VAL A 279 18.85 -7.93 7.72
CA VAL A 279 18.97 -7.22 9.01
C VAL A 279 19.68 -5.87 8.87
N GLU A 280 20.53 -5.70 7.85
CA GLU A 280 21.27 -4.46 7.61
C GLU A 280 20.41 -3.37 6.97
N ASP A 281 19.37 -3.76 6.22
CA ASP A 281 18.51 -2.82 5.49
C ASP A 281 17.36 -2.29 6.35
N ILE A 282 16.85 -3.12 7.26
CA ILE A 282 15.67 -2.78 8.05
C ILE A 282 15.76 -3.34 9.48
N GLU A 283 15.55 -2.49 10.45
CA GLU A 283 15.36 -2.86 11.86
C GLU A 283 13.94 -3.38 12.07
N VAL A 284 13.81 -4.56 12.68
CA VAL A 284 12.52 -5.21 12.94
C VAL A 284 12.52 -5.80 14.36
N ASP A 285 11.56 -5.38 15.18
CA ASP A 285 11.37 -5.92 16.52
C ASP A 285 10.24 -6.95 16.58
N LEU A 286 9.16 -6.69 15.84
CA LEU A 286 7.92 -7.45 15.90
C LEU A 286 7.49 -7.89 14.50
N ILE A 287 7.20 -9.17 14.33
CA ILE A 287 6.63 -9.72 13.11
C ILE A 287 5.20 -10.13 13.40
N ILE A 288 4.25 -9.56 12.69
CA ILE A 288 2.82 -9.89 12.84
C ILE A 288 2.44 -10.82 11.69
N ALA A 289 1.74 -11.91 11.97
CA ALA A 289 1.25 -12.79 10.93
C ALA A 289 -0.15 -13.30 11.20
N ASN A 290 -0.93 -13.35 10.15
CA ASN A 290 -2.23 -13.98 10.09
C ASN A 290 -2.12 -15.45 9.62
N GLU A 291 -3.23 -16.16 9.66
CA GLU A 291 -3.34 -17.61 9.46
C GLU A 291 -2.63 -18.18 8.21
N LYS A 292 -2.64 -17.42 7.09
CA LYS A 292 -2.03 -17.88 5.82
C LYS A 292 -0.51 -17.74 5.78
N ALA A 293 0.06 -16.96 6.68
CA ALA A 293 1.46 -16.53 6.63
C ALA A 293 2.32 -17.10 7.78
N HIS A 294 1.80 -17.98 8.63
CA HIS A 294 2.48 -18.47 9.82
C HIS A 294 3.88 -19.02 9.53
N ALA A 295 4.00 -19.89 8.52
CA ALA A 295 5.28 -20.55 8.20
C ALA A 295 6.34 -19.54 7.73
N ALA A 296 5.92 -18.56 6.91
CA ALA A 296 6.80 -17.52 6.39
C ALA A 296 7.30 -16.60 7.52
N ALA A 297 6.38 -16.06 8.31
CA ALA A 297 6.70 -15.18 9.42
C ALA A 297 7.54 -15.85 10.50
N ALA A 298 7.22 -17.09 10.85
CA ALA A 298 7.97 -17.86 11.83
C ALA A 298 9.40 -18.17 11.35
N THR A 299 9.56 -18.51 10.07
CA THR A 299 10.87 -18.73 9.47
C THR A 299 11.70 -17.46 9.47
N LEU A 300 11.09 -16.32 9.13
CA LEU A 300 11.73 -15.01 9.19
C LEU A 300 12.24 -14.70 10.60
N ALA A 301 11.38 -14.85 11.63
CA ALA A 301 11.77 -14.63 13.03
C ALA A 301 12.92 -15.55 13.46
N GLY A 302 12.86 -16.84 13.10
CA GLY A 302 13.89 -17.82 13.42
C GLY A 302 15.21 -17.61 12.65
N THR A 303 15.17 -16.97 11.48
CA THR A 303 16.36 -16.65 10.68
C THR A 303 17.03 -15.36 11.19
N ARG A 304 16.26 -14.31 11.40
CA ARG A 304 16.74 -13.02 11.90
C ARG A 304 17.25 -13.10 13.35
N LYS A 305 16.47 -13.71 14.26
CA LYS A 305 16.78 -13.87 15.69
C LYS A 305 16.87 -12.57 16.50
N ASP A 306 16.62 -11.43 15.89
CA ASP A 306 16.59 -10.10 16.51
C ASP A 306 15.15 -9.61 16.78
N CYS A 307 14.15 -10.40 16.42
CA CYS A 307 12.74 -10.06 16.48
C CYS A 307 11.88 -11.23 17.02
N ILE A 308 10.60 -10.93 17.32
CA ILE A 308 9.62 -11.92 17.80
C ILE A 308 8.42 -11.95 16.88
N GLY A 309 8.01 -13.16 16.45
CA GLY A 309 6.79 -13.40 15.69
C GLY A 309 5.53 -13.45 16.57
N PHE A 310 4.51 -12.70 16.19
CA PHE A 310 3.16 -12.70 16.77
C PHE A 310 2.21 -13.36 15.79
N LEU A 311 1.89 -14.64 16.01
CA LEU A 311 1.14 -15.48 15.08
C LEU A 311 -0.30 -15.63 15.60
N GLY A 312 -1.27 -15.30 14.75
CA GLY A 312 -2.67 -15.42 15.09
C GLY A 312 -3.26 -16.78 14.75
N ALA A 313 -4.15 -17.32 15.56
CA ALA A 313 -4.81 -18.61 15.34
C ALA A 313 -5.60 -18.65 14.02
N LEU A 314 -5.86 -19.86 13.52
CA LEU A 314 -6.83 -20.08 12.45
C LEU A 314 -8.23 -19.74 12.94
N ARG A 315 -8.98 -19.01 12.09
CA ARG A 315 -10.33 -18.56 12.43
C ARG A 315 -11.28 -19.73 12.75
N ASP A 316 -11.25 -20.73 11.92
CA ASP A 316 -12.18 -21.87 12.01
C ASP A 316 -11.89 -22.79 13.20
N ASP A 317 -10.68 -22.73 13.77
CA ASP A 317 -10.33 -23.47 14.99
C ASP A 317 -10.91 -22.84 16.27
N VAL A 318 -11.28 -21.55 16.21
CA VAL A 318 -11.63 -20.77 17.40
C VAL A 318 -13.03 -20.16 17.33
N VAL A 319 -13.39 -19.51 16.22
CA VAL A 319 -14.62 -18.74 16.12
C VAL A 319 -15.83 -19.66 15.92
N GLY A 320 -16.80 -19.57 16.83
CA GLY A 320 -17.99 -20.43 16.80
C GLY A 320 -17.78 -21.82 17.40
N VAL A 321 -16.58 -22.12 17.90
CA VAL A 321 -16.21 -23.41 18.49
C VAL A 321 -16.32 -23.36 20.02
N LYS A 322 -16.68 -24.47 20.65
CA LYS A 322 -16.71 -24.56 22.14
C LYS A 322 -15.27 -24.39 22.69
N PRO A 323 -15.07 -23.65 23.80
CA PRO A 323 -13.74 -23.34 24.31
C PRO A 323 -12.81 -24.56 24.49
N ALA A 324 -13.31 -25.68 24.98
CA ALA A 324 -12.53 -26.89 25.18
C ALA A 324 -12.03 -27.47 23.85
N ILE A 325 -12.87 -27.47 22.82
CA ILE A 325 -12.53 -27.94 21.47
C ILE A 325 -11.57 -26.95 20.80
N ALA A 326 -11.79 -25.63 20.97
CA ALA A 326 -10.90 -24.62 20.44
C ALA A 326 -9.46 -24.78 20.98
N VAL A 327 -9.29 -25.05 22.29
CA VAL A 327 -7.98 -25.33 22.87
C VAL A 327 -7.34 -26.60 22.28
N GLU A 328 -8.11 -27.66 22.09
CA GLU A 328 -7.64 -28.89 21.45
C GLU A 328 -7.20 -28.67 20.01
N ASN A 329 -7.99 -27.93 19.21
CA ASN A 329 -7.65 -27.54 17.85
C ASN A 329 -6.35 -26.76 17.78
N LEU A 330 -6.20 -25.74 18.65
CA LEU A 330 -4.99 -24.91 18.70
C LEU A 330 -3.75 -25.72 19.07
N VAL A 331 -3.84 -26.60 20.07
CA VAL A 331 -2.74 -27.49 20.44
C VAL A 331 -2.38 -28.42 19.29
N THR A 332 -3.38 -29.03 18.67
CA THR A 332 -3.18 -29.90 17.50
C THR A 332 -2.53 -29.16 16.35
N TYR A 333 -3.02 -27.97 16.02
CA TYR A 333 -2.44 -27.15 14.98
C TYR A 333 -0.96 -26.85 15.23
N VAL A 334 -0.63 -26.32 16.42
CA VAL A 334 0.74 -25.92 16.76
C VAL A 334 1.70 -27.11 16.81
N THR A 335 1.24 -28.25 17.34
CA THR A 335 2.11 -29.41 17.55
C THR A 335 2.25 -30.34 16.34
N LEU A 336 1.20 -30.50 15.55
CA LEU A 336 1.15 -31.46 14.44
C LEU A 336 1.18 -30.83 13.06
N THR A 337 0.46 -29.72 12.86
CA THR A 337 0.31 -29.12 11.54
C THR A 337 1.39 -28.06 11.30
N PHE A 338 1.52 -27.12 12.20
CA PHE A 338 2.50 -26.03 12.06
C PHE A 338 3.92 -26.50 12.40
N ASN A 339 4.11 -27.24 13.49
CA ASN A 339 5.30 -28.00 13.93
C ASN A 339 6.66 -27.43 13.45
N ILE A 340 6.91 -26.15 13.71
CA ILE A 340 8.13 -25.46 13.25
C ILE A 340 9.42 -25.86 14.01
N GLY A 341 9.29 -26.71 15.01
CA GLY A 341 10.40 -27.19 15.86
C GLY A 341 10.92 -26.12 16.83
N ASP A 342 11.68 -26.57 17.83
CA ASP A 342 12.16 -25.72 18.93
C ASP A 342 13.13 -24.62 18.47
N THR A 343 13.89 -24.86 17.40
CA THR A 343 14.90 -23.92 16.90
C THR A 343 14.29 -22.62 16.40
N ILE A 344 13.14 -22.70 15.73
CA ILE A 344 12.38 -21.55 15.19
C ILE A 344 11.31 -21.15 16.21
N GLY A 345 10.63 -22.11 16.81
CA GLY A 345 9.50 -21.90 17.72
C GLY A 345 9.77 -20.94 18.88
N LYS A 346 11.00 -20.95 19.40
CA LYS A 346 11.40 -20.06 20.51
C LYS A 346 11.39 -18.56 20.20
N TYR A 347 11.35 -18.18 18.92
CA TYR A 347 11.25 -16.80 18.47
C TYR A 347 9.81 -16.39 18.11
N ASN A 348 8.83 -17.23 18.40
CA ASN A 348 7.44 -17.01 18.02
C ASN A 348 6.49 -17.20 19.19
N ALA A 349 5.46 -16.36 19.23
CA ALA A 349 4.34 -16.47 20.16
C ALA A 349 3.04 -16.67 19.37
N PHE A 350 2.23 -17.65 19.78
CA PHE A 350 0.98 -18.01 19.11
C PHE A 350 -0.23 -17.55 19.95
N PHE A 351 -1.14 -16.79 19.34
CA PHE A 351 -2.30 -16.19 20.00
C PHE A 351 -3.60 -16.80 19.50
N GLY A 352 -4.31 -17.51 20.38
CA GLY A 352 -5.53 -18.24 20.05
C GLY A 352 -6.82 -17.41 20.04
N ASN A 353 -6.77 -16.11 20.22
CA ASN A 353 -7.95 -15.30 20.44
C ASN A 353 -8.37 -14.52 19.21
N TYR A 354 -9.71 -14.34 19.07
CA TYR A 354 -10.35 -13.41 18.15
C TYR A 354 -11.18 -12.41 18.94
N LYS A 355 -11.22 -11.17 18.47
CA LYS A 355 -12.13 -10.14 18.98
C LYS A 355 -13.22 -9.84 17.98
N TYR A 356 -14.40 -9.44 18.48
CA TYR A 356 -15.51 -8.99 17.63
C TYR A 356 -15.50 -7.47 17.58
N GLN A 357 -15.17 -6.92 16.41
CA GLN A 357 -14.96 -5.50 16.19
C GLN A 357 -15.89 -5.01 15.07
N TYR A 358 -16.39 -3.76 15.22
CA TYR A 358 -17.11 -3.08 14.16
C TYR A 358 -16.14 -2.49 13.14
N SER A 359 -16.40 -2.76 11.87
CA SER A 359 -15.70 -2.17 10.73
C SER A 359 -16.47 -0.96 10.20
N THR A 360 -15.90 0.24 10.33
CA THR A 360 -16.49 1.47 9.77
C THR A 360 -16.42 1.50 8.24
N GLU A 361 -15.48 0.79 7.64
CA GLU A 361 -15.30 0.75 6.17
C GLU A 361 -16.26 -0.21 5.48
N LEU A 362 -16.67 -1.30 6.16
CA LEU A 362 -17.58 -2.32 5.62
C LEU A 362 -18.97 -2.22 6.23
N ASP A 363 -19.18 -1.36 7.23
CA ASP A 363 -20.44 -1.17 7.98
C ASP A 363 -20.99 -2.48 8.57
N GLU A 364 -20.08 -3.33 9.08
CA GLU A 364 -20.44 -4.61 9.69
C GLU A 364 -19.52 -5.01 10.84
N TYR A 365 -19.98 -5.94 11.67
CA TYR A 365 -19.20 -6.54 12.74
C TYR A 365 -18.44 -7.75 12.25
N MET A 366 -17.16 -7.84 12.61
CA MET A 366 -16.27 -8.88 12.13
C MET A 366 -15.46 -9.50 13.26
N TRP A 367 -15.15 -10.79 13.11
CA TRP A 367 -14.16 -11.46 13.94
C TRP A 367 -12.77 -11.23 13.38
N ILE A 368 -11.90 -10.62 14.20
CA ILE A 368 -10.55 -10.23 13.80
C ILE A 368 -9.56 -10.86 14.80
N ASN A 369 -8.48 -11.41 14.27
CA ASN A 369 -7.43 -11.98 15.08
C ASN A 369 -6.72 -10.90 15.90
N VAL A 370 -6.30 -11.22 17.13
CA VAL A 370 -5.69 -10.26 18.06
C VAL A 370 -4.16 -10.12 17.90
N ALA A 371 -3.51 -10.80 16.96
CA ALA A 371 -2.06 -10.74 16.81
C ALA A 371 -1.54 -9.31 16.63
N GLY A 372 -2.21 -8.51 15.77
CA GLY A 372 -1.89 -7.09 15.58
C GLY A 372 -2.07 -6.25 16.85
N ASP A 373 -3.15 -6.48 17.61
CA ASP A 373 -3.37 -5.80 18.88
C ASP A 373 -2.28 -6.12 19.89
N VAL A 374 -1.94 -7.41 20.07
CA VAL A 374 -0.94 -7.83 21.06
C VAL A 374 0.46 -7.32 20.68
N ALA A 375 0.82 -7.36 19.41
CA ALA A 375 2.06 -6.74 18.93
C ALA A 375 2.07 -5.22 19.19
N GLY A 376 0.96 -4.54 18.94
CA GLY A 376 0.80 -3.11 19.25
C GLY A 376 0.90 -2.79 20.72
N ILE A 377 0.24 -3.58 21.59
CA ILE A 377 0.36 -3.47 23.07
C ILE A 377 1.82 -3.68 23.49
N ARG A 378 2.53 -4.60 22.87
CA ARG A 378 3.97 -4.80 23.10
C ARG A 378 4.78 -3.57 22.72
N ALA A 379 4.53 -2.99 21.56
CA ALA A 379 5.17 -1.75 21.11
C ALA A 379 4.92 -0.60 22.09
N ALA A 380 3.66 -0.40 22.51
CA ALA A 380 3.30 0.62 23.50
C ALA A 380 4.00 0.39 24.85
N THR A 381 4.14 -0.86 25.28
CA THR A 381 4.85 -1.19 26.53
C THR A 381 6.32 -0.84 26.43
N ASN A 382 6.97 -1.14 25.31
CA ASN A 382 8.38 -0.81 25.07
C ASN A 382 8.64 0.71 25.09
N THR A 383 7.67 1.50 24.61
CA THR A 383 7.77 2.96 24.62
C THR A 383 7.56 3.55 26.01
N ALA A 384 6.61 3.00 26.78
CA ALA A 384 6.22 3.54 28.08
C ALA A 384 7.02 2.99 29.27
N ARG A 385 7.71 1.86 29.09
CA ARG A 385 8.37 1.08 30.14
C ARG A 385 9.62 0.38 29.63
N ASN A 386 10.18 -0.48 30.50
CA ASN A 386 11.30 -1.34 30.12
C ASN A 386 10.86 -2.47 29.19
N THR A 387 11.76 -2.88 28.31
CA THR A 387 11.49 -3.95 27.32
C THR A 387 11.22 -5.33 27.94
N TRP A 388 11.60 -5.55 29.20
CA TRP A 388 11.31 -6.80 29.93
C TRP A 388 10.00 -6.78 30.73
N ASP A 389 9.29 -5.64 30.75
CA ASP A 389 8.01 -5.56 31.46
C ASP A 389 6.91 -6.30 30.67
N ALA A 390 6.00 -6.94 31.44
CA ALA A 390 4.91 -7.69 30.81
C ALA A 390 3.88 -6.76 30.17
N SER A 391 3.55 -7.05 28.93
CA SER A 391 2.49 -6.38 28.15
C SER A 391 1.12 -6.99 28.51
N ALA A 392 0.75 -6.99 29.78
CA ALA A 392 -0.43 -7.69 30.30
C ALA A 392 -1.10 -6.92 31.44
N GLY A 393 -2.31 -7.34 31.80
CA GLY A 393 -3.12 -6.75 32.86
C GLY A 393 -4.01 -5.60 32.42
N LEU A 394 -4.90 -5.15 33.31
CA LEU A 394 -5.95 -4.17 33.00
C LEU A 394 -5.40 -2.79 32.56
N SER A 395 -4.22 -2.44 33.02
CA SER A 395 -3.63 -1.12 32.74
C SER A 395 -2.81 -1.08 31.44
N TYR A 396 -2.25 -2.21 31.00
CA TYR A 396 -1.26 -2.26 29.90
C TYR A 396 -1.55 -3.32 28.85
N GLY A 397 -2.49 -4.22 29.09
CA GLY A 397 -2.85 -5.30 28.15
C GLY A 397 -4.29 -5.20 27.64
N ALA A 398 -4.92 -4.03 27.76
CA ALA A 398 -6.30 -3.87 27.31
C ALA A 398 -6.39 -3.81 25.78
N VAL A 399 -7.20 -4.70 25.21
CA VAL A 399 -7.48 -4.72 23.76
C VAL A 399 -8.55 -3.67 23.43
N MET A 400 -8.22 -2.75 22.51
CA MET A 400 -9.14 -1.68 22.06
C MET A 400 -10.15 -2.20 21.05
N ASN A 401 -11.25 -1.46 20.88
CA ASN A 401 -12.28 -1.74 19.88
C ASN A 401 -12.86 -3.18 19.95
N CYS A 402 -12.89 -3.77 21.12
CA CYS A 402 -13.42 -5.10 21.36
C CYS A 402 -14.80 -5.01 21.97
N ILE A 403 -15.82 -5.60 21.29
CA ILE A 403 -17.19 -5.68 21.82
C ILE A 403 -17.40 -7.04 22.51
N LYS A 404 -16.69 -8.07 22.08
CA LYS A 404 -16.82 -9.42 22.61
C LYS A 404 -15.52 -10.21 22.42
#